data_ae3cc6f7dbed2c7a31b7877102dc9b8d
#
_entry.id   ae3cc6f7dbed2c7a31b7877102dc9b8d
#
_cell.length_a   1.000
_cell.length_b   1.000
_cell.length_c   1.000
_cell.angle_alpha   90.00
_cell.angle_beta   90.00
_cell.angle_gamma   90.00
#
_symmetry.space_group_name_H-M   'P 1'
#
loop_
_entity.id
_entity.type
_entity.pdbx_description
1 polymer ?
#
loop_
_entity_poly.entity_id
_entity_poly.type
_entity_poly.pdbx_seq_one_letter_code
_entity_poly.pdbx_strand_id
1 'polypeptide(L)'
;MFQATQRRISEKIKSTLDSDALPFHEILDADMVESALTSEGVQFKDRIYTPFVTLCLFLSQVLDQDHSCRAAVMRLVLWMALNDRKPCSAETTSYCEARRRLPLKVIVRLVQETAERIDAGASDHWLWKGRRVSLVDGTTASMPDTPENQRAFPQATTQGIGLGFPIVRMAMIISLATGVARDMAMGPYKGKGTGEPALLRALLDRLAADEIVLGDRYFGSFFMLESLMRREVDGLFRMYQGRKFDFRRGRRLGVEDHVVTWAKPKRPDWMDEETYAQIPDEMTVRELRFKVEQPGFRVDNVVLVTTMLDATMYTKDELADLYLQRWNVELDLRSIKDVLQMDVLRCKSPEMVEKEIWMHLLAYNLIRGVMAQAADAHEKRPRQLSFKGTLQTITAFQEAMRRAAPADREFLLQAMLRAIAQQEVGDRFGRAEPRANKRRPKAQRYLMEPRANARKRLHKAA
;
A
#
# COMPACT_ATOMS: atom_id res chain seq x y z
N MET A 1 38.37 -11.08 -9.57
CA MET A 1 38.16 -10.18 -8.42
C MET A 1 36.69 -9.85 -8.20
N PHE A 2 35.91 -9.54 -9.21
CA PHE A 2 34.47 -9.23 -9.13
C PHE A 2 33.62 -10.38 -8.55
N GLN A 3 33.78 -11.61 -9.05
CA GLN A 3 33.05 -12.80 -8.58
C GLN A 3 33.38 -13.21 -7.12
N ALA A 4 34.61 -13.00 -6.67
CA ALA A 4 35.02 -13.27 -5.29
C ALA A 4 34.42 -12.27 -4.30
N THR A 5 34.21 -11.02 -4.72
CA THR A 5 33.56 -9.98 -3.92
C THR A 5 32.06 -10.24 -3.83
N GLN A 6 31.40 -10.63 -4.93
CA GLN A 6 29.99 -11.04 -4.95
C GLN A 6 29.72 -12.27 -4.04
N ARG A 7 30.55 -13.32 -4.11
CA ARG A 7 30.42 -14.48 -3.20
C ARG A 7 30.53 -14.12 -1.72
N ARG A 8 31.51 -13.29 -1.34
CA ARG A 8 31.63 -12.80 0.04
C ARG A 8 30.46 -11.96 0.51
N ILE A 9 29.84 -11.19 -0.40
CA ILE A 9 28.65 -10.38 -0.13
C ILE A 9 27.45 -11.30 0.10
N SER A 10 27.24 -12.28 -0.78
CA SER A 10 26.16 -13.26 -0.67
C SER A 10 26.26 -14.08 0.62
N GLU A 11 27.44 -14.58 0.99
CA GLU A 11 27.67 -15.29 2.23
C GLU A 11 27.41 -14.42 3.47
N LYS A 12 27.78 -13.13 3.43
CA LYS A 12 27.56 -12.19 4.52
C LYS A 12 26.09 -11.77 4.65
N ILE A 13 25.37 -11.64 3.53
CA ILE A 13 23.94 -11.40 3.47
C ILE A 13 23.20 -12.62 4.04
N LYS A 14 23.51 -13.82 3.57
CA LYS A 14 22.94 -15.07 4.07
C LYS A 14 23.16 -15.22 5.59
N SER A 15 24.39 -15.04 6.06
CA SER A 15 24.67 -15.15 7.50
C SER A 15 23.96 -14.09 8.36
N THR A 16 23.63 -12.94 7.80
CA THR A 16 22.92 -11.86 8.53
C THR A 16 21.41 -12.11 8.54
N LEU A 17 20.80 -12.57 7.45
CA LEU A 17 19.41 -12.97 7.40
C LEU A 17 19.16 -14.25 8.22
N ASP A 18 20.07 -15.22 8.13
CA ASP A 18 20.00 -16.45 8.92
C ASP A 18 20.23 -16.20 10.42
N SER A 19 20.98 -15.14 10.79
CA SER A 19 21.22 -14.77 12.18
C SER A 19 20.12 -13.87 12.77
N ASP A 20 19.48 -13.03 11.96
CA ASP A 20 18.31 -12.27 12.35
C ASP A 20 17.05 -13.09 12.04
N ALA A 21 16.58 -13.83 13.03
CA ALA A 21 15.38 -14.67 12.95
C ALA A 21 14.11 -13.80 12.77
N LEU A 22 14.06 -13.05 11.67
CA LEU A 22 12.86 -12.38 11.24
C LEU A 22 11.97 -13.41 10.53
N PRO A 23 10.66 -13.45 10.82
CA PRO A 23 9.72 -14.39 10.20
C PRO A 23 9.44 -14.09 8.73
N PHE A 24 10.30 -13.29 8.09
CA PHE A 24 10.13 -12.81 6.72
C PHE A 24 11.06 -13.47 5.71
N HIS A 25 11.96 -14.38 6.15
CA HIS A 25 13.00 -14.96 5.30
C HIS A 25 12.47 -15.74 4.09
N GLU A 26 11.26 -16.31 4.20
CA GLU A 26 10.60 -16.98 3.08
C GLU A 26 9.96 -16.00 2.08
N ILE A 27 9.68 -14.78 2.53
CA ILE A 27 9.01 -13.74 1.73
C ILE A 27 10.04 -12.79 1.11
N LEU A 28 11.05 -12.42 1.88
CA LEU A 28 12.15 -11.54 1.51
C LEU A 28 13.47 -12.24 1.81
N ASP A 29 13.95 -13.02 0.87
CA ASP A 29 15.22 -13.76 1.01
C ASP A 29 16.42 -12.92 0.51
N ALA A 30 17.62 -13.45 0.80
CA ALA A 30 18.88 -12.82 0.42
C ALA A 30 19.05 -12.73 -1.10
N ASP A 31 18.60 -13.74 -1.84
CA ASP A 31 18.76 -13.81 -3.28
C ASP A 31 17.88 -12.75 -3.99
N MET A 32 16.68 -12.48 -3.48
CA MET A 32 15.81 -11.39 -3.94
C MET A 32 16.48 -10.02 -3.75
N VAL A 33 17.04 -9.77 -2.57
CA VAL A 33 17.73 -8.49 -2.28
C VAL A 33 18.98 -8.34 -3.14
N GLU A 34 19.76 -9.39 -3.32
CA GLU A 34 20.96 -9.39 -4.18
C GLU A 34 20.59 -9.17 -5.65
N SER A 35 19.55 -9.84 -6.13
CA SER A 35 19.00 -9.64 -7.47
C SER A 35 18.56 -8.19 -7.69
N ALA A 36 17.81 -7.60 -6.75
CA ALA A 36 17.36 -6.21 -6.82
C ALA A 36 18.55 -5.22 -6.83
N LEU A 37 19.57 -5.46 -6.02
CA LEU A 37 20.78 -4.62 -5.99
C LEU A 37 21.60 -4.75 -7.29
N THR A 38 21.73 -5.96 -7.81
CA THR A 38 22.51 -6.25 -9.01
C THR A 38 21.86 -5.67 -10.26
N SER A 39 20.54 -5.83 -10.40
CA SER A 39 19.78 -5.32 -11.55
C SER A 39 19.81 -3.78 -11.65
N GLU A 40 19.90 -3.09 -10.53
CA GLU A 40 20.02 -1.64 -10.46
C GLU A 40 21.48 -1.17 -10.50
N GLY A 41 22.44 -2.08 -10.75
CA GLY A 41 23.86 -1.77 -10.89
C GLY A 41 24.48 -1.16 -9.64
N VAL A 42 23.97 -1.50 -8.44
CA VAL A 42 24.39 -0.88 -7.18
C VAL A 42 25.81 -1.32 -6.83
N GLN A 43 26.75 -0.40 -6.93
CA GLN A 43 28.12 -0.60 -6.44
C GLN A 43 28.27 0.01 -5.05
N PHE A 44 28.92 -0.72 -4.13
CA PHE A 44 29.16 -0.24 -2.78
C PHE A 44 30.50 -0.74 -2.21
N LYS A 45 31.02 0.01 -1.26
CA LYS A 45 32.19 -0.39 -0.50
C LYS A 45 31.74 -1.23 0.72
N ASP A 46 32.51 -2.27 1.05
CA ASP A 46 32.25 -3.10 2.23
C ASP A 46 32.54 -2.28 3.51
N ARG A 47 31.52 -1.57 3.99
CA ARG A 47 31.51 -0.78 5.21
C ARG A 47 30.37 -1.27 6.10
N ILE A 48 30.23 -0.73 7.30
CA ILE A 48 29.16 -1.05 8.26
C ILE A 48 27.77 -0.93 7.60
N TYR A 49 27.50 0.19 6.95
CA TYR A 49 26.23 0.46 6.28
C TYR A 49 26.29 0.06 4.79
N THR A 50 26.33 -1.25 4.52
CA THR A 50 26.11 -1.78 3.16
C THR A 50 24.66 -1.50 2.73
N PRO A 51 24.30 -1.58 1.44
CA PRO A 51 22.90 -1.45 0.99
C PRO A 51 21.98 -2.41 1.72
N PHE A 52 22.39 -3.66 1.92
CA PHE A 52 21.63 -4.67 2.64
C PHE A 52 21.40 -4.28 4.11
N VAL A 53 22.45 -3.99 4.87
CA VAL A 53 22.34 -3.54 6.28
C VAL A 53 21.47 -2.29 6.38
N THR A 54 21.61 -1.36 5.41
CA THR A 54 20.81 -0.14 5.35
C THR A 54 19.33 -0.44 5.12
N LEU A 55 19.02 -1.38 4.20
CA LEU A 55 17.66 -1.83 3.93
C LEU A 55 17.02 -2.45 5.18
N CYS A 56 17.71 -3.40 5.83
CA CYS A 56 17.22 -4.06 7.05
C CYS A 56 16.99 -3.06 8.19
N LEU A 57 17.91 -2.12 8.39
CA LEU A 57 17.74 -1.08 9.41
C LEU A 57 16.60 -0.12 9.10
N PHE A 58 16.41 0.23 7.83
CA PHE A 58 15.31 1.10 7.42
C PHE A 58 13.97 0.38 7.58
N LEU A 59 13.90 -0.90 7.21
CA LEU A 59 12.73 -1.74 7.46
C LEU A 59 12.43 -1.83 8.96
N SER A 60 13.43 -2.12 9.79
CA SER A 60 13.27 -2.15 11.24
C SER A 60 12.85 -0.80 11.83
N GLN A 61 13.27 0.31 11.22
CA GLN A 61 12.89 1.66 11.63
C GLN A 61 11.39 1.92 11.40
N VAL A 62 10.84 1.52 10.25
CA VAL A 62 9.42 1.73 9.95
C VAL A 62 8.50 0.74 10.66
N LEU A 63 9.02 -0.40 11.12
CA LEU A 63 8.28 -1.36 11.95
C LEU A 63 8.27 -0.99 13.44
N ASP A 64 9.18 -0.14 13.89
CA ASP A 64 9.28 0.28 15.27
C ASP A 64 8.32 1.44 15.58
N GLN A 65 7.79 1.50 16.81
CA GLN A 65 6.90 2.58 17.23
C GLN A 65 7.57 3.95 17.26
N ASP A 66 8.88 4.02 17.54
CA ASP A 66 9.63 5.28 17.60
C ASP A 66 9.95 5.85 16.21
N HIS A 67 10.17 5.00 15.19
CA HIS A 67 10.55 5.39 13.83
C HIS A 67 11.79 6.28 13.73
N SER A 68 12.56 6.46 14.81
CA SER A 68 13.72 7.35 14.80
C SER A 68 14.96 6.68 14.21
N CYS A 69 15.79 7.48 13.53
CA CYS A 69 17.10 7.02 13.06
C CYS A 69 17.98 6.59 14.23
N ARG A 70 17.82 7.22 15.41
CA ARG A 70 18.59 6.88 16.61
C ARG A 70 18.24 5.48 17.11
N ALA A 71 16.95 5.13 17.19
CA ALA A 71 16.52 3.80 17.61
C ALA A 71 17.05 2.72 16.64
N ALA A 72 17.02 2.97 15.32
CA ALA A 72 17.59 2.06 14.33
C ALA A 72 19.10 1.85 14.53
N VAL A 73 19.87 2.93 14.72
CA VAL A 73 21.32 2.85 14.99
C VAL A 73 21.61 2.11 16.30
N MET A 74 20.81 2.33 17.35
CA MET A 74 21.01 1.63 18.62
C MET A 74 20.76 0.12 18.48
N ARG A 75 19.79 -0.32 17.66
CA ARG A 75 19.61 -1.73 17.33
C ARG A 75 20.83 -2.34 16.65
N LEU A 76 21.44 -1.61 15.70
CA LEU A 76 22.68 -2.07 15.07
C LEU A 76 23.83 -2.16 16.08
N VAL A 77 24.01 -1.16 16.94
CA VAL A 77 25.03 -1.17 18.01
C VAL A 77 24.84 -2.39 18.92
N LEU A 78 23.60 -2.67 19.36
CA LEU A 78 23.28 -3.84 20.17
C LEU A 78 23.58 -5.15 19.41
N TRP A 79 23.16 -5.26 18.16
CA TRP A 79 23.41 -6.44 17.32
C TRP A 79 24.91 -6.69 17.16
N MET A 80 25.71 -5.64 16.90
CA MET A 80 27.17 -5.78 16.79
C MET A 80 27.79 -6.26 18.11
N ALA A 81 27.36 -5.71 19.26
CA ALA A 81 27.86 -6.13 20.57
C ALA A 81 27.50 -7.59 20.89
N LEU A 82 26.30 -8.06 20.53
CA LEU A 82 25.86 -9.44 20.75
C LEU A 82 26.59 -10.46 19.84
N ASN A 83 27.20 -10.00 18.75
CA ASN A 83 27.94 -10.84 17.80
C ASN A 83 29.46 -10.60 17.89
N ASP A 84 29.97 -10.17 19.04
CA ASP A 84 31.39 -9.90 19.30
C ASP A 84 32.08 -9.01 18.25
N ARG A 85 31.30 -8.08 17.66
CA ARG A 85 31.82 -7.10 16.70
C ARG A 85 32.01 -5.76 17.40
N LYS A 86 33.06 -5.01 16.98
CA LYS A 86 33.26 -3.64 17.47
C LYS A 86 32.04 -2.78 17.14
N PRO A 87 31.34 -2.23 18.13
CA PRO A 87 30.18 -1.39 17.90
C PRO A 87 30.47 -0.18 16.99
N CYS A 88 29.53 0.18 16.16
CA CYS A 88 29.61 1.42 15.38
C CYS A 88 29.32 2.65 16.24
N SER A 89 29.57 3.85 15.69
CA SER A 89 29.19 5.10 16.33
C SER A 89 27.68 5.18 16.57
N ALA A 90 27.26 5.70 17.70
CA ALA A 90 25.86 5.99 18.03
C ALA A 90 25.28 7.17 17.24
N GLU A 91 26.12 7.90 16.47
CA GLU A 91 25.69 9.02 15.64
C GLU A 91 24.93 8.55 14.41
N THR A 92 23.87 9.28 14.05
CA THR A 92 22.95 8.88 12.99
C THR A 92 23.37 9.33 11.58
N THR A 93 24.40 10.19 11.47
CA THR A 93 24.81 10.81 10.19
C THR A 93 25.14 9.77 9.12
N SER A 94 26.00 8.80 9.46
CA SER A 94 26.41 7.74 8.50
C SER A 94 25.25 6.88 8.04
N TYR A 95 24.29 6.58 8.92
CA TYR A 95 23.06 5.86 8.59
C TYR A 95 22.14 6.69 7.69
N CYS A 96 21.94 7.97 8.00
CA CYS A 96 21.14 8.88 7.17
C CYS A 96 21.71 9.01 5.75
N GLU A 97 23.04 9.11 5.62
CA GLU A 97 23.71 9.12 4.33
C GLU A 97 23.59 7.79 3.58
N ALA A 98 23.68 6.66 4.29
CA ALA A 98 23.49 5.34 3.69
C ALA A 98 22.07 5.18 3.12
N ARG A 99 21.03 5.59 3.86
CA ARG A 99 19.65 5.62 3.35
C ARG A 99 19.50 6.51 2.10
N ARG A 100 20.19 7.67 2.08
CA ARG A 100 20.17 8.55 0.90
C ARG A 100 20.80 7.87 -0.32
N ARG A 101 21.89 7.11 -0.13
CA ARG A 101 22.54 6.36 -1.22
C ARG A 101 21.80 5.12 -1.70
N LEU A 102 20.93 4.53 -0.86
CA LEU A 102 20.11 3.37 -1.27
C LEU A 102 19.16 3.78 -2.40
N PRO A 103 19.23 3.19 -3.60
CA PRO A 103 18.39 3.59 -4.71
C PRO A 103 16.91 3.29 -4.43
N LEU A 104 16.03 4.23 -4.76
CA LEU A 104 14.58 4.06 -4.64
C LEU A 104 14.11 2.83 -5.43
N LYS A 105 14.62 2.62 -6.63
CA LYS A 105 14.24 1.51 -7.52
C LYS A 105 14.44 0.13 -6.89
N VAL A 106 15.47 -0.05 -6.06
CA VAL A 106 15.68 -1.28 -5.30
C VAL A 106 14.51 -1.53 -4.34
N ILE A 107 14.07 -0.52 -3.60
CA ILE A 107 12.95 -0.64 -2.65
C ILE A 107 11.64 -0.93 -3.41
N VAL A 108 11.38 -0.18 -4.50
CA VAL A 108 10.20 -0.38 -5.37
C VAL A 108 10.15 -1.82 -5.87
N ARG A 109 11.26 -2.31 -6.43
CA ARG A 109 11.37 -3.67 -6.94
C ARG A 109 11.09 -4.72 -5.86
N LEU A 110 11.66 -4.56 -4.66
CA LEU A 110 11.39 -5.47 -3.55
C LEU A 110 9.92 -5.47 -3.13
N VAL A 111 9.23 -4.32 -3.13
CA VAL A 111 7.78 -4.26 -2.88
C VAL A 111 7.01 -5.05 -3.94
N GLN A 112 7.34 -4.87 -5.20
CA GLN A 112 6.68 -5.53 -6.33
C GLN A 112 6.93 -7.04 -6.33
N GLU A 113 8.18 -7.48 -6.16
CA GLU A 113 8.55 -8.90 -6.14
C GLU A 113 8.00 -9.63 -4.91
N THR A 114 7.99 -9.00 -3.73
CA THR A 114 7.34 -9.59 -2.54
C THR A 114 5.83 -9.72 -2.72
N ALA A 115 5.18 -8.71 -3.29
CA ALA A 115 3.74 -8.78 -3.57
C ALA A 115 3.41 -9.89 -4.58
N GLU A 116 4.18 -10.00 -5.66
CA GLU A 116 3.97 -11.05 -6.68
C GLU A 116 4.21 -12.45 -6.09
N ARG A 117 5.25 -12.64 -5.29
CA ARG A 117 5.53 -13.91 -4.61
C ARG A 117 4.37 -14.33 -3.69
N ILE A 118 3.82 -13.39 -2.92
CA ILE A 118 2.70 -13.68 -2.00
C ILE A 118 1.42 -13.96 -2.78
N ASP A 119 1.13 -13.20 -3.84
CA ASP A 119 -0.07 -13.40 -4.68
C ASP A 119 0.03 -14.67 -5.53
N ALA A 120 1.23 -15.06 -5.96
CA ALA A 120 1.43 -16.32 -6.68
C ALA A 120 1.21 -17.55 -5.78
N GLY A 121 1.44 -17.42 -4.48
CA GLY A 121 1.12 -18.43 -3.48
C GLY A 121 -0.32 -18.40 -2.95
N ALA A 122 -1.20 -17.57 -3.53
CA ALA A 122 -2.59 -17.50 -3.08
C ALA A 122 -3.36 -18.78 -3.42
N SER A 123 -4.01 -19.37 -2.44
CA SER A 123 -4.86 -20.54 -2.61
C SER A 123 -6.08 -20.21 -3.49
N ASP A 124 -6.51 -21.15 -4.34
CA ASP A 124 -7.62 -20.94 -5.28
C ASP A 124 -8.92 -20.47 -4.62
N HIS A 125 -9.19 -20.93 -3.39
CA HIS A 125 -10.39 -20.52 -2.64
C HIS A 125 -10.35 -19.08 -2.12
N TRP A 126 -9.21 -18.38 -2.22
CA TRP A 126 -9.09 -16.95 -1.94
C TRP A 126 -9.42 -16.10 -3.17
N LEU A 127 -9.36 -16.69 -4.37
CA LEU A 127 -9.67 -16.01 -5.63
C LEU A 127 -11.19 -15.91 -5.82
N TRP A 128 -11.61 -14.90 -6.57
CA TRP A 128 -13.01 -14.76 -6.93
C TRP A 128 -13.27 -15.46 -8.28
N LYS A 129 -14.00 -16.58 -8.24
CA LYS A 129 -14.24 -17.43 -9.44
C LYS A 129 -12.94 -17.80 -10.18
N GLY A 130 -11.86 -18.06 -9.44
CA GLY A 130 -10.55 -18.36 -10.02
C GLY A 130 -9.79 -17.16 -10.57
N ARG A 131 -10.33 -15.94 -10.46
CA ARG A 131 -9.74 -14.71 -10.98
C ARG A 131 -9.11 -13.86 -9.87
N ARG A 132 -8.00 -13.20 -10.19
CA ARG A 132 -7.41 -12.18 -9.31
C ARG A 132 -8.26 -10.91 -9.32
N VAL A 133 -8.47 -10.35 -8.14
CA VAL A 133 -9.20 -9.09 -7.97
C VAL A 133 -8.28 -8.06 -7.33
N SER A 134 -8.15 -6.92 -7.99
CA SER A 134 -7.36 -5.76 -7.55
C SER A 134 -8.26 -4.66 -7.05
N LEU A 135 -8.05 -4.25 -5.80
CA LEU A 135 -8.70 -3.09 -5.19
C LEU A 135 -7.88 -1.84 -5.51
N VAL A 136 -8.54 -0.77 -5.94
CA VAL A 136 -7.89 0.52 -6.20
C VAL A 136 -8.53 1.61 -5.35
N ASP A 137 -7.69 2.38 -4.67
CA ASP A 137 -8.13 3.54 -3.90
C ASP A 137 -6.99 4.53 -3.71
N GLY A 138 -7.35 5.77 -3.35
CA GLY A 138 -6.43 6.85 -3.08
C GLY A 138 -6.25 7.12 -1.59
N THR A 139 -5.09 7.63 -1.23
CA THR A 139 -4.82 8.13 0.13
C THR A 139 -3.85 9.29 0.10
N THR A 140 -3.67 9.93 1.26
CA THR A 140 -2.71 11.03 1.43
C THR A 140 -1.89 10.82 2.69
N ALA A 141 -0.66 11.34 2.69
CA ALA A 141 0.16 11.44 3.89
C ALA A 141 0.74 12.85 4.01
N SER A 142 0.94 13.32 5.25
CA SER A 142 1.61 14.57 5.53
C SER A 142 3.07 14.34 5.86
N MET A 143 3.90 15.37 5.69
CA MET A 143 5.34 15.30 5.91
C MET A 143 5.87 16.58 6.56
N PRO A 144 7.13 16.61 7.05
CA PRO A 144 7.73 17.80 7.65
C PRO A 144 7.67 19.02 6.73
N ASP A 145 7.35 20.17 7.34
CA ASP A 145 7.24 21.46 6.66
C ASP A 145 8.65 22.01 6.39
N THR A 146 9.24 21.56 5.28
CA THR A 146 10.51 22.07 4.75
C THR A 146 10.26 22.75 3.39
N PRO A 147 11.12 23.71 2.98
CA PRO A 147 10.98 24.36 1.68
C PRO A 147 10.99 23.38 0.50
N GLU A 148 11.81 22.31 0.60
CA GLU A 148 11.92 21.26 -0.42
C GLU A 148 10.63 20.45 -0.52
N ASN A 149 10.09 20.01 0.62
CA ASN A 149 8.83 19.27 0.65
C ASN A 149 7.65 20.11 0.19
N GLN A 150 7.57 21.40 0.61
CA GLN A 150 6.53 22.33 0.14
C GLN A 150 6.59 22.58 -1.36
N ARG A 151 7.78 22.58 -1.96
CA ARG A 151 7.96 22.76 -3.41
C ARG A 151 7.48 21.55 -4.19
N ALA A 152 7.81 20.34 -3.71
CA ALA A 152 7.43 19.09 -4.37
C ALA A 152 5.98 18.67 -4.07
N PHE A 153 5.53 18.85 -2.82
CA PHE A 153 4.24 18.41 -2.30
C PHE A 153 3.53 19.57 -1.57
N PRO A 154 3.02 20.57 -2.28
CA PRO A 154 2.43 21.76 -1.65
C PRO A 154 1.30 21.42 -0.68
N GLN A 155 1.14 22.24 0.37
CA GLN A 155 0.01 22.17 1.30
C GLN A 155 -1.35 22.33 0.59
N ALA A 156 -2.44 21.92 1.24
CA ALA A 156 -3.80 22.12 0.73
C ALA A 156 -4.13 23.60 0.57
N THR A 157 -4.87 23.95 -0.50
CA THR A 157 -5.30 25.34 -0.79
C THR A 157 -6.33 25.90 0.19
N THR A 158 -7.01 25.03 0.92
CA THR A 158 -8.00 25.41 1.94
C THR A 158 -7.36 25.97 3.20
N GLN A 159 -6.04 25.87 3.33
CA GLN A 159 -5.28 26.39 4.47
C GLN A 159 -4.52 27.66 4.08
N GLY A 160 -4.44 28.62 4.97
CA GLY A 160 -3.64 29.83 4.77
C GLY A 160 -2.17 29.50 4.48
N ILE A 161 -1.51 30.32 3.70
CA ILE A 161 -0.10 30.12 3.29
C ILE A 161 0.80 29.99 4.52
N GLY A 162 1.60 28.91 4.57
CA GLY A 162 2.52 28.62 5.66
C GLY A 162 1.85 28.09 6.95
N LEU A 163 0.58 27.71 6.91
CA LEU A 163 -0.15 27.08 8.01
C LEU A 163 -0.36 25.60 7.85
N GLY A 164 -0.26 25.07 6.61
CA GLY A 164 -0.45 23.67 6.29
C GLY A 164 0.87 22.92 6.14
N PHE A 165 0.81 21.63 6.38
CA PHE A 165 1.91 20.71 6.05
C PHE A 165 1.87 20.32 4.57
N PRO A 166 3.04 20.00 3.97
CA PRO A 166 3.11 19.39 2.65
C PRO A 166 2.34 18.07 2.64
N ILE A 167 1.64 17.77 1.53
CA ILE A 167 0.79 16.59 1.40
C ILE A 167 1.10 15.86 0.09
N VAL A 168 1.46 14.60 0.17
CA VAL A 168 1.52 13.68 -0.97
C VAL A 168 0.17 12.99 -1.14
N ARG A 169 -0.27 12.82 -2.39
CA ARG A 169 -1.38 11.95 -2.78
C ARG A 169 -0.82 10.67 -3.39
N MET A 170 -1.44 9.56 -3.07
CA MET A 170 -1.07 8.24 -3.55
C MET A 170 -2.31 7.53 -4.09
N ALA A 171 -2.14 6.71 -5.12
CA ALA A 171 -3.10 5.70 -5.55
C ALA A 171 -2.41 4.34 -5.49
N MET A 172 -3.10 3.33 -4.98
CA MET A 172 -2.53 2.00 -4.74
C MET A 172 -3.37 0.92 -5.42
N ILE A 173 -2.70 -0.14 -5.87
CA ILE A 173 -3.31 -1.39 -6.28
C ILE A 173 -3.05 -2.40 -5.17
N ILE A 174 -4.11 -2.95 -4.58
CA ILE A 174 -4.04 -3.91 -3.46
C ILE A 174 -4.78 -5.18 -3.86
N SER A 175 -4.17 -6.34 -3.65
CA SER A 175 -4.80 -7.65 -3.90
C SER A 175 -6.00 -7.87 -2.98
N LEU A 176 -7.14 -8.29 -3.51
CA LEU A 176 -8.28 -8.70 -2.66
C LEU A 176 -7.98 -10.00 -1.92
N ALA A 177 -7.32 -10.96 -2.54
CA ALA A 177 -7.04 -12.27 -1.96
C ALA A 177 -6.11 -12.19 -0.75
N THR A 178 -4.94 -11.60 -0.90
CA THR A 178 -3.88 -11.57 0.10
C THR A 178 -3.79 -10.29 0.91
N GLY A 179 -4.28 -9.19 0.34
CA GLY A 179 -4.18 -7.85 0.91
C GLY A 179 -2.85 -7.15 0.67
N VAL A 180 -1.95 -7.71 -0.12
CA VAL A 180 -0.66 -7.07 -0.42
C VAL A 180 -0.83 -5.85 -1.31
N ALA A 181 -0.03 -4.81 -1.07
CA ALA A 181 0.10 -3.66 -1.96
C ALA A 181 1.00 -4.04 -3.14
N ARG A 182 0.41 -4.16 -4.33
CA ARG A 182 1.11 -4.62 -5.54
C ARG A 182 1.96 -3.52 -6.16
N ASP A 183 1.42 -2.31 -6.16
CA ASP A 183 2.12 -1.12 -6.66
C ASP A 183 1.44 0.17 -6.20
N MET A 184 2.14 1.30 -6.39
CA MET A 184 1.66 2.61 -5.99
C MET A 184 2.20 3.70 -6.92
N ALA A 185 1.34 4.65 -7.27
CA ALA A 185 1.74 5.92 -7.86
C ALA A 185 1.51 7.06 -6.88
N MET A 186 2.38 8.07 -6.91
CA MET A 186 2.25 9.22 -6.04
C MET A 186 2.46 10.54 -6.80
N GLY A 187 1.92 11.61 -6.24
CA GLY A 187 2.07 12.95 -6.77
C GLY A 187 1.66 14.00 -5.74
N PRO A 188 1.83 15.30 -6.06
CA PRO A 188 1.37 16.37 -5.19
C PRO A 188 -0.15 16.32 -5.03
N TYR A 189 -0.62 16.68 -3.83
CA TYR A 189 -2.06 16.78 -3.56
C TYR A 189 -2.75 17.83 -4.45
N LYS A 190 -2.01 18.86 -4.84
CA LYS A 190 -2.46 19.98 -5.67
C LYS A 190 -1.79 19.95 -7.04
N GLY A 191 -2.57 20.16 -8.10
CA GLY A 191 -2.07 20.27 -9.47
C GLY A 191 -3.04 19.69 -10.51
N LYS A 192 -2.80 19.98 -11.79
CA LYS A 192 -3.49 19.30 -12.89
C LYS A 192 -2.88 17.90 -13.08
N GLY A 193 -3.71 16.90 -13.35
CA GLY A 193 -3.22 15.53 -13.59
C GLY A 193 -2.72 14.78 -12.36
N THR A 194 -2.95 15.27 -11.15
CA THR A 194 -2.51 14.64 -9.89
C THR A 194 -3.64 13.97 -9.11
N GLY A 195 -4.82 13.87 -9.70
CA GLY A 195 -5.97 13.17 -9.10
C GLY A 195 -5.77 11.64 -9.10
N GLU A 196 -6.49 10.95 -8.24
CA GLU A 196 -6.41 9.48 -8.09
C GLU A 196 -6.59 8.73 -9.42
N PRO A 197 -7.55 9.11 -10.33
CA PRO A 197 -7.64 8.45 -11.63
C PRO A 197 -6.40 8.67 -12.52
N ALA A 198 -5.70 9.80 -12.38
CA ALA A 198 -4.47 10.05 -13.13
C ALA A 198 -3.32 9.20 -12.60
N LEU A 199 -3.21 9.04 -11.28
CA LEU A 199 -2.23 8.17 -10.65
C LEU A 199 -2.50 6.70 -11.00
N LEU A 200 -3.77 6.26 -11.00
CA LEU A 200 -4.12 4.90 -11.39
C LEU A 200 -3.75 4.61 -12.86
N ARG A 201 -3.92 5.57 -13.77
CA ARG A 201 -3.49 5.35 -15.17
C ARG A 201 -2.01 5.03 -15.31
N ALA A 202 -1.16 5.58 -14.44
CA ALA A 202 0.27 5.25 -14.43
C ALA A 202 0.57 3.82 -13.94
N LEU A 203 -0.41 3.14 -13.35
CA LEU A 203 -0.29 1.79 -12.78
C LEU A 203 -0.95 0.71 -13.65
N LEU A 204 -1.63 1.07 -14.73
CA LEU A 204 -2.42 0.10 -15.51
C LEU A 204 -1.59 -1.04 -16.09
N ASP A 205 -0.31 -0.81 -16.41
CA ASP A 205 0.59 -1.82 -16.94
C ASP A 205 1.04 -2.86 -15.88
N ARG A 206 0.60 -2.69 -14.62
CA ARG A 206 0.80 -3.65 -13.52
C ARG A 206 -0.34 -4.66 -13.40
N LEU A 207 -1.42 -4.45 -14.14
CA LEU A 207 -2.56 -5.35 -14.19
C LEU A 207 -2.31 -6.41 -15.27
N ALA A 208 -2.57 -7.67 -14.95
CA ALA A 208 -2.49 -8.77 -15.92
C ALA A 208 -3.85 -8.98 -16.61
N ALA A 209 -3.82 -9.59 -17.76
CA ALA A 209 -5.05 -10.04 -18.43
C ALA A 209 -5.89 -10.94 -17.50
N ASP A 210 -7.20 -10.93 -17.68
CA ASP A 210 -8.19 -11.66 -16.87
C ASP A 210 -8.30 -11.22 -15.39
N GLU A 211 -7.64 -10.15 -14.97
CA GLU A 211 -7.87 -9.55 -13.64
C GLU A 211 -9.17 -8.74 -13.60
N ILE A 212 -9.68 -8.50 -12.39
CA ILE A 212 -10.83 -7.63 -12.13
C ILE A 212 -10.36 -6.46 -11.26
N VAL A 213 -10.68 -5.23 -11.64
CA VAL A 213 -10.39 -4.03 -10.86
C VAL A 213 -11.65 -3.50 -10.19
N LEU A 214 -11.62 -3.37 -8.85
CA LEU A 214 -12.67 -2.73 -8.05
C LEU A 214 -12.23 -1.35 -7.60
N GLY A 215 -13.06 -0.36 -7.79
CA GLY A 215 -12.81 1.00 -7.32
C GLY A 215 -14.06 1.78 -6.99
N ASP A 216 -13.87 2.97 -6.49
CA ASP A 216 -14.97 3.87 -6.19
C ASP A 216 -15.50 4.56 -7.49
N ARG A 217 -16.44 5.49 -7.32
CA ARG A 217 -17.09 6.23 -8.42
C ARG A 217 -16.13 7.09 -9.25
N TYR A 218 -14.97 7.46 -8.71
CA TYR A 218 -14.01 8.31 -9.43
C TYR A 218 -13.24 7.54 -10.50
N PHE A 219 -13.18 6.21 -10.39
CA PHE A 219 -12.49 5.36 -11.36
C PHE A 219 -13.40 4.87 -12.49
N GLY A 220 -14.72 4.81 -12.30
CA GLY A 220 -15.70 4.29 -13.26
C GLY A 220 -15.97 5.24 -14.46
N SER A 221 -14.95 5.79 -15.09
CA SER A 221 -15.08 6.63 -16.28
C SER A 221 -14.97 5.83 -17.59
N PHE A 222 -15.53 6.37 -18.69
CA PHE A 222 -15.41 5.76 -20.02
C PHE A 222 -13.96 5.42 -20.37
N PHE A 223 -13.05 6.39 -20.25
CA PHE A 223 -11.64 6.20 -20.62
C PHE A 223 -10.90 5.23 -19.69
N MET A 224 -11.29 5.10 -18.45
CA MET A 224 -10.70 4.12 -17.54
C MET A 224 -11.16 2.70 -17.90
N LEU A 225 -12.47 2.50 -18.11
CA LEU A 225 -13.01 1.20 -18.53
C LEU A 225 -12.42 0.78 -19.88
N GLU A 226 -12.31 1.69 -20.83
CA GLU A 226 -11.68 1.43 -22.12
C GLU A 226 -10.22 1.01 -21.99
N SER A 227 -9.46 1.71 -21.15
CA SER A 227 -8.05 1.38 -20.88
C SER A 227 -7.87 0.02 -20.21
N LEU A 228 -8.81 -0.40 -19.37
CA LEU A 228 -8.85 -1.75 -18.79
C LEU A 228 -9.20 -2.80 -19.83
N MET A 229 -10.24 -2.57 -20.63
CA MET A 229 -10.68 -3.51 -21.69
C MET A 229 -9.57 -3.78 -22.72
N ARG A 230 -8.79 -2.75 -23.10
CA ARG A 230 -7.61 -2.94 -23.98
C ARG A 230 -6.56 -3.88 -23.41
N ARG A 231 -6.54 -4.02 -22.09
CA ARG A 231 -5.60 -4.90 -21.37
C ARG A 231 -6.22 -6.24 -21.00
N GLU A 232 -7.43 -6.51 -21.54
CA GLU A 232 -8.21 -7.70 -21.17
C GLU A 232 -8.48 -7.79 -19.66
N VAL A 233 -8.63 -6.63 -19.01
CA VAL A 233 -8.93 -6.48 -17.58
C VAL A 233 -10.36 -6.02 -17.41
N ASP A 234 -11.10 -6.66 -16.51
CA ASP A 234 -12.47 -6.23 -16.18
C ASP A 234 -12.50 -5.15 -15.11
N GLY A 235 -13.45 -4.23 -15.25
CA GLY A 235 -13.73 -3.19 -14.27
C GLY A 235 -15.07 -3.38 -13.58
N LEU A 236 -15.14 -3.17 -12.26
CA LEU A 236 -16.38 -3.08 -11.49
C LEU A 236 -16.32 -1.87 -10.59
N PHE A 237 -17.05 -0.84 -10.93
CA PHE A 237 -17.01 0.46 -10.26
C PHE A 237 -18.41 0.94 -9.89
N ARG A 238 -18.47 1.77 -8.84
CA ARG A 238 -19.67 2.54 -8.61
C ARG A 238 -19.82 3.60 -9.70
N MET A 239 -21.05 3.74 -10.21
CA MET A 239 -21.37 4.75 -11.22
C MET A 239 -21.08 6.16 -10.73
N TYR A 240 -20.49 6.98 -11.60
CA TYR A 240 -20.27 8.41 -11.33
C TYR A 240 -21.60 9.16 -11.18
N GLN A 241 -21.70 10.04 -10.18
CA GLN A 241 -22.95 10.74 -9.84
C GLN A 241 -23.55 11.57 -10.97
N GLY A 242 -22.71 12.14 -11.85
CA GLY A 242 -23.14 12.96 -12.96
C GLY A 242 -23.68 12.17 -14.17
N ARG A 243 -23.51 10.85 -14.17
CA ARG A 243 -24.01 10.00 -15.28
C ARG A 243 -25.45 9.60 -15.01
N LYS A 244 -26.32 9.91 -15.98
CA LYS A 244 -27.72 9.47 -15.97
C LYS A 244 -27.78 8.02 -16.45
N PHE A 245 -28.56 7.18 -15.77
CA PHE A 245 -28.87 5.80 -16.16
C PHE A 245 -30.38 5.65 -16.32
N ASP A 246 -30.81 4.74 -17.19
CA ASP A 246 -32.22 4.44 -17.44
C ASP A 246 -32.36 2.95 -17.75
N PHE A 247 -32.77 2.16 -16.77
CA PHE A 247 -32.92 0.70 -16.88
C PHE A 247 -34.00 0.24 -17.88
N ARG A 248 -34.74 1.15 -18.53
CA ARG A 248 -35.65 0.84 -19.63
C ARG A 248 -34.94 0.78 -20.98
N ARG A 249 -33.70 1.25 -21.08
CA ARG A 249 -32.89 1.25 -22.30
C ARG A 249 -31.92 0.08 -22.33
N GLY A 250 -31.46 -0.25 -23.55
CA GLY A 250 -30.50 -1.32 -23.76
C GLY A 250 -31.11 -2.73 -23.67
N ARG A 251 -30.23 -3.73 -23.58
CA ARG A 251 -30.64 -5.14 -23.46
C ARG A 251 -30.82 -5.49 -21.98
N ARG A 252 -32.05 -5.76 -21.59
CA ARG A 252 -32.40 -6.14 -20.21
C ARG A 252 -31.83 -7.54 -19.89
N LEU A 253 -31.18 -7.67 -18.76
CA LEU A 253 -30.70 -8.92 -18.16
C LEU A 253 -31.55 -9.36 -16.97
N GLY A 254 -32.11 -8.41 -16.21
CA GLY A 254 -32.92 -8.64 -15.02
C GLY A 254 -33.57 -7.36 -14.50
N VAL A 255 -34.06 -7.41 -13.27
CA VAL A 255 -34.61 -6.23 -12.60
C VAL A 255 -33.47 -5.29 -12.24
N GLU A 256 -33.48 -4.06 -12.81
CA GLU A 256 -32.42 -3.06 -12.63
C GLU A 256 -31.03 -3.61 -12.97
N ASP A 257 -30.95 -4.35 -14.09
CA ASP A 257 -29.75 -4.96 -14.63
C ASP A 257 -29.87 -5.01 -16.15
N HIS A 258 -28.99 -4.31 -16.86
CA HIS A 258 -29.04 -4.20 -18.30
C HIS A 258 -27.66 -3.95 -18.93
N VAL A 259 -27.53 -4.26 -20.19
CA VAL A 259 -26.36 -3.92 -21.03
C VAL A 259 -26.73 -2.72 -21.88
N VAL A 260 -25.88 -1.71 -21.85
CA VAL A 260 -26.05 -0.46 -22.60
C VAL A 260 -24.76 -0.07 -23.32
N THR A 261 -24.93 0.77 -24.33
CA THR A 261 -23.81 1.38 -25.06
C THR A 261 -23.55 2.77 -24.54
N TRP A 262 -22.32 3.06 -24.17
CA TRP A 262 -21.85 4.38 -23.80
C TRP A 262 -21.15 5.04 -24.99
N ALA A 263 -21.59 6.24 -25.37
CA ALA A 263 -20.90 7.05 -26.35
C ALA A 263 -19.60 7.65 -25.76
N LYS A 264 -18.57 7.74 -26.61
CA LYS A 264 -17.27 8.35 -26.27
C LYS A 264 -17.45 9.83 -25.86
N PRO A 265 -17.00 10.22 -24.66
CA PRO A 265 -17.01 11.62 -24.24
C PRO A 265 -16.03 12.46 -25.07
N LYS A 266 -16.17 13.77 -25.02
CA LYS A 266 -15.17 14.70 -25.58
C LYS A 266 -13.77 14.39 -25.04
N ARG A 267 -12.78 14.64 -25.90
CA ARG A 267 -11.36 14.45 -25.52
C ARG A 267 -11.00 15.24 -24.27
N PRO A 268 -10.49 14.58 -23.22
CA PRO A 268 -10.02 15.29 -22.04
C PRO A 268 -8.65 15.95 -22.28
N ASP A 269 -8.35 17.01 -21.56
CA ASP A 269 -7.10 17.79 -21.72
C ASP A 269 -5.81 16.97 -21.54
N TRP A 270 -5.87 15.87 -20.76
CA TRP A 270 -4.71 15.02 -20.47
C TRP A 270 -4.40 13.99 -21.56
N MET A 271 -5.28 13.83 -22.58
CA MET A 271 -5.13 12.83 -23.64
C MET A 271 -4.77 13.55 -24.95
N ASP A 272 -3.75 13.07 -25.64
CA ASP A 272 -3.41 13.56 -26.97
C ASP A 272 -4.44 13.14 -28.03
N GLU A 273 -4.38 13.76 -29.18
CA GLU A 273 -5.35 13.57 -30.25
C GLU A 273 -5.23 12.21 -30.95
N GLU A 274 -4.01 11.69 -31.04
CA GLU A 274 -3.71 10.39 -31.66
C GLU A 274 -4.28 9.26 -30.79
N THR A 275 -4.00 9.27 -29.50
CA THR A 275 -4.56 8.32 -28.53
C THR A 275 -6.09 8.38 -28.52
N TYR A 276 -6.68 9.59 -28.52
CA TYR A 276 -8.13 9.75 -28.55
C TYR A 276 -8.76 9.19 -29.82
N ALA A 277 -8.13 9.38 -30.99
CA ALA A 277 -8.62 8.87 -32.27
C ALA A 277 -8.67 7.32 -32.31
N GLN A 278 -7.78 6.64 -31.58
CA GLN A 278 -7.74 5.18 -31.52
C GLN A 278 -8.82 4.58 -30.61
N ILE A 279 -9.47 5.39 -29.76
CA ILE A 279 -10.52 4.93 -28.86
C ILE A 279 -11.84 4.77 -29.63
N PRO A 280 -12.56 3.65 -29.46
CA PRO A 280 -13.86 3.43 -30.10
C PRO A 280 -14.87 4.53 -29.75
N ASP A 281 -15.74 4.88 -30.70
CA ASP A 281 -16.79 5.90 -30.50
C ASP A 281 -17.86 5.45 -29.51
N GLU A 282 -17.98 4.15 -29.30
CA GLU A 282 -18.94 3.54 -28.40
C GLU A 282 -18.31 2.39 -27.63
N MET A 283 -18.79 2.16 -26.42
CA MET A 283 -18.37 1.05 -25.56
C MET A 283 -19.60 0.39 -24.93
N THR A 284 -19.66 -0.94 -24.98
CA THR A 284 -20.70 -1.70 -24.31
C THR A 284 -20.32 -1.98 -22.86
N VAL A 285 -21.24 -1.66 -21.94
CA VAL A 285 -21.07 -1.90 -20.50
C VAL A 285 -22.35 -2.47 -19.91
N ARG A 286 -22.25 -3.09 -18.75
CA ARG A 286 -23.38 -3.52 -17.95
C ARG A 286 -23.55 -2.56 -16.79
N GLU A 287 -24.79 -2.04 -16.62
CA GLU A 287 -25.19 -1.23 -15.47
C GLU A 287 -26.16 -2.06 -14.62
N LEU A 288 -25.96 -2.06 -13.33
CA LEU A 288 -26.84 -2.77 -12.39
C LEU A 288 -27.02 -1.96 -11.09
N ARG A 289 -28.21 -2.08 -10.47
CA ARG A 289 -28.50 -1.45 -9.19
C ARG A 289 -28.84 -2.51 -8.16
N PHE A 290 -28.27 -2.39 -6.97
CA PHE A 290 -28.62 -3.21 -5.83
C PHE A 290 -28.84 -2.35 -4.59
N LYS A 291 -29.57 -2.92 -3.62
CA LYS A 291 -29.84 -2.30 -2.34
C LYS A 291 -28.84 -2.81 -1.31
N VAL A 292 -28.29 -1.91 -0.53
CA VAL A 292 -27.41 -2.25 0.59
C VAL A 292 -28.27 -2.36 1.85
N GLU A 293 -28.46 -3.56 2.36
CA GLU A 293 -29.29 -3.81 3.54
C GLU A 293 -28.52 -3.81 4.87
N GLN A 294 -27.22 -3.41 4.82
CA GLN A 294 -26.39 -3.39 6.03
C GLN A 294 -26.65 -2.12 6.87
N PRO A 295 -26.96 -2.23 8.18
CA PRO A 295 -27.10 -1.10 9.08
C PRO A 295 -25.82 -0.23 9.10
N GLY A 296 -25.98 1.09 9.07
CA GLY A 296 -24.88 2.04 9.11
C GLY A 296 -24.31 2.47 7.76
N PHE A 297 -24.74 1.88 6.65
CA PHE A 297 -24.47 2.42 5.32
C PHE A 297 -25.33 3.65 5.04
N ARG A 298 -24.72 4.73 4.51
CA ARG A 298 -25.44 5.98 4.17
C ARG A 298 -26.22 5.90 2.87
N VAL A 299 -26.01 4.86 2.07
CA VAL A 299 -26.55 4.74 0.73
C VAL A 299 -27.34 3.45 0.65
N ASP A 300 -28.65 3.59 0.48
CA ASP A 300 -29.54 2.43 0.35
C ASP A 300 -29.43 1.77 -1.02
N ASN A 301 -29.12 2.56 -2.07
CA ASN A 301 -29.03 2.06 -3.44
C ASN A 301 -27.67 2.40 -4.05
N VAL A 302 -27.02 1.39 -4.61
CA VAL A 302 -25.73 1.53 -5.33
C VAL A 302 -25.95 1.13 -6.78
N VAL A 303 -25.57 2.00 -7.70
CA VAL A 303 -25.50 1.67 -9.12
C VAL A 303 -24.07 1.38 -9.49
N LEU A 304 -23.83 0.23 -10.09
CA LEU A 304 -22.53 -0.21 -10.58
C LEU A 304 -22.47 -0.16 -12.10
N VAL A 305 -21.26 -0.01 -12.61
CA VAL A 305 -20.91 -0.23 -14.00
C VAL A 305 -19.79 -1.26 -14.08
N THR A 306 -19.90 -2.17 -15.05
CA THR A 306 -18.89 -3.22 -15.25
C THR A 306 -18.74 -3.58 -16.72
N THR A 307 -17.57 -4.13 -17.06
CA THR A 307 -17.28 -4.75 -18.37
C THR A 307 -17.67 -6.22 -18.43
N MET A 308 -18.03 -6.85 -17.30
CA MET A 308 -18.50 -8.23 -17.20
C MET A 308 -19.97 -8.35 -17.68
N LEU A 309 -20.18 -8.63 -18.96
CA LEU A 309 -21.47 -8.53 -19.63
C LEU A 309 -22.35 -9.79 -19.53
N ASP A 310 -21.76 -10.95 -19.24
CA ASP A 310 -22.48 -12.23 -19.17
C ASP A 310 -23.14 -12.41 -17.79
N ALA A 311 -24.48 -12.30 -17.77
CA ALA A 311 -25.26 -12.45 -16.54
C ALA A 311 -25.38 -13.91 -16.05
N THR A 312 -25.05 -14.88 -16.88
CA THR A 312 -25.06 -16.31 -16.50
C THR A 312 -23.78 -16.69 -15.79
N MET A 313 -22.64 -16.09 -16.20
CA MET A 313 -21.34 -16.27 -15.57
C MET A 313 -21.19 -15.39 -14.33
N TYR A 314 -21.70 -14.15 -14.40
CA TYR A 314 -21.59 -13.14 -13.35
C TYR A 314 -22.99 -12.63 -12.99
N THR A 315 -23.62 -13.24 -12.02
CA THR A 315 -24.95 -12.82 -11.58
C THR A 315 -24.91 -11.44 -10.93
N LYS A 316 -26.03 -10.74 -10.91
CA LYS A 316 -26.17 -9.42 -10.27
C LYS A 316 -25.76 -9.46 -8.79
N ASP A 317 -26.19 -10.50 -8.07
CA ASP A 317 -25.93 -10.64 -6.64
C ASP A 317 -24.44 -10.91 -6.37
N GLU A 318 -23.79 -11.77 -7.16
CA GLU A 318 -22.37 -12.00 -7.07
C GLU A 318 -21.53 -10.74 -7.34
N LEU A 319 -21.94 -9.91 -8.32
CA LEU A 319 -21.27 -8.63 -8.59
C LEU A 319 -21.50 -7.62 -7.46
N ALA A 320 -22.69 -7.61 -6.85
CA ALA A 320 -22.98 -6.78 -5.69
C ALA A 320 -22.12 -7.19 -4.47
N ASP A 321 -22.06 -8.50 -4.18
CA ASP A 321 -21.23 -9.04 -3.09
C ASP A 321 -19.74 -8.77 -3.33
N LEU A 322 -19.27 -8.96 -4.58
CA LEU A 322 -17.88 -8.61 -4.93
C LEU A 322 -17.61 -7.13 -4.72
N TYR A 323 -18.51 -6.26 -5.15
CA TYR A 323 -18.32 -4.81 -4.96
C TYR A 323 -18.28 -4.41 -3.48
N LEU A 324 -19.05 -5.06 -2.62
CA LEU A 324 -18.98 -4.82 -1.17
C LEU A 324 -17.61 -5.14 -0.58
N GLN A 325 -16.84 -6.05 -1.20
CA GLN A 325 -15.45 -6.32 -0.79
C GLN A 325 -14.50 -5.14 -1.07
N ARG A 326 -14.88 -4.17 -1.89
CA ARG A 326 -14.11 -2.93 -2.08
C ARG A 326 -13.76 -2.24 -0.76
N TRP A 327 -14.63 -2.36 0.25
CA TRP A 327 -14.38 -1.77 1.57
C TRP A 327 -13.07 -2.26 2.22
N ASN A 328 -12.56 -3.41 1.82
CA ASN A 328 -11.31 -3.94 2.34
C ASN A 328 -10.11 -3.00 2.07
N VAL A 329 -10.11 -2.25 0.95
CA VAL A 329 -9.02 -1.29 0.67
C VAL A 329 -8.93 -0.19 1.73
N GLU A 330 -10.06 0.26 2.29
CA GLU A 330 -10.07 1.27 3.35
C GLU A 330 -9.47 0.71 4.66
N LEU A 331 -9.64 -0.60 4.93
CA LEU A 331 -9.02 -1.29 6.06
C LEU A 331 -7.51 -1.48 5.83
N ASP A 332 -7.10 -1.76 4.61
CA ASP A 332 -5.69 -1.87 4.24
C ASP A 332 -4.97 -0.53 4.37
N LEU A 333 -5.54 0.53 3.81
CA LEU A 333 -5.01 1.88 3.94
C LEU A 333 -4.96 2.34 5.41
N ARG A 334 -5.96 1.96 6.22
CA ARG A 334 -5.94 2.18 7.66
C ARG A 334 -4.79 1.42 8.33
N SER A 335 -4.53 0.18 7.96
CA SER A 335 -3.40 -0.61 8.50
C SER A 335 -2.07 0.05 8.18
N ILE A 336 -1.88 0.54 6.96
CA ILE A 336 -0.69 1.26 6.55
C ILE A 336 -0.56 2.60 7.29
N LYS A 337 -1.63 3.36 7.42
CA LYS A 337 -1.61 4.71 8.02
C LYS A 337 -1.58 4.69 9.53
N ASP A 338 -2.48 3.94 10.15
CA ASP A 338 -2.70 4.01 11.61
C ASP A 338 -1.82 3.01 12.35
N VAL A 339 -1.63 1.78 11.83
CA VAL A 339 -0.84 0.75 12.50
C VAL A 339 0.65 0.94 12.21
N LEU A 340 1.02 1.18 10.95
CA LEU A 340 2.41 1.48 10.55
C LEU A 340 2.72 3.00 10.57
N GLN A 341 1.81 3.87 10.99
CA GLN A 341 1.98 5.31 11.19
C GLN A 341 2.48 6.08 9.95
N MET A 342 2.14 5.62 8.73
CA MET A 342 2.53 6.29 7.49
C MET A 342 1.75 7.61 7.24
N ASP A 343 0.72 7.93 8.01
CA ASP A 343 -0.06 9.16 7.88
C ASP A 343 0.76 10.43 8.15
N VAL A 344 1.84 10.31 8.94
CA VAL A 344 2.79 11.38 9.27
C VAL A 344 4.22 10.93 9.00
N LEU A 345 4.70 11.21 7.80
CA LEU A 345 6.08 10.92 7.37
C LEU A 345 7.08 11.80 8.12
N ARG A 346 8.34 11.35 8.21
CA ARG A 346 9.37 12.02 9.02
C ARG A 346 10.55 12.57 8.21
N CYS A 347 10.66 12.15 6.95
CA CYS A 347 11.75 12.58 6.08
C CYS A 347 11.60 14.03 5.63
N LYS A 348 12.73 14.76 5.57
CA LYS A 348 12.76 16.20 5.34
C LYS A 348 13.02 16.61 3.89
N SER A 349 13.27 15.66 2.99
CA SER A 349 13.45 15.89 1.57
C SER A 349 12.51 14.99 0.74
N PRO A 350 12.03 15.44 -0.43
CA PRO A 350 11.11 14.68 -1.27
C PRO A 350 11.62 13.28 -1.61
N GLU A 351 12.89 13.15 -2.01
CA GLU A 351 13.50 11.86 -2.31
C GLU A 351 13.43 10.87 -1.13
N MET A 352 13.71 11.35 0.08
CA MET A 352 13.66 10.52 1.27
C MET A 352 12.23 10.22 1.71
N VAL A 353 11.27 11.12 1.45
CA VAL A 353 9.84 10.89 1.64
C VAL A 353 9.36 9.73 0.76
N GLU A 354 9.73 9.72 -0.51
CA GLU A 354 9.39 8.61 -1.43
C GLU A 354 9.95 7.28 -0.92
N LYS A 355 11.24 7.24 -0.52
CA LYS A 355 11.85 6.03 0.06
C LYS A 355 11.16 5.58 1.34
N GLU A 356 10.74 6.50 2.20
CA GLU A 356 10.02 6.21 3.43
C GLU A 356 8.66 5.58 3.14
N ILE A 357 7.90 6.09 2.18
CA ILE A 357 6.61 5.54 1.76
C ILE A 357 6.78 4.11 1.23
N TRP A 358 7.70 3.90 0.29
CA TRP A 358 7.95 2.58 -0.28
C TRP A 358 8.45 1.58 0.76
N MET A 359 9.22 2.03 1.75
CA MET A 359 9.66 1.19 2.85
C MET A 359 8.49 0.77 3.77
N HIS A 360 7.51 1.65 4.00
CA HIS A 360 6.27 1.28 4.70
C HIS A 360 5.46 0.24 3.92
N LEU A 361 5.41 0.34 2.58
CA LEU A 361 4.74 -0.66 1.76
C LEU A 361 5.47 -2.01 1.79
N LEU A 362 6.81 -2.01 1.79
CA LEU A 362 7.58 -3.25 1.98
C LEU A 362 7.26 -3.89 3.34
N ALA A 363 7.31 -3.11 4.42
CA ALA A 363 6.97 -3.59 5.76
C ALA A 363 5.52 -4.12 5.83
N TYR A 364 4.58 -3.42 5.20
CA TYR A 364 3.20 -3.84 5.09
C TYR A 364 3.07 -5.20 4.38
N ASN A 365 3.71 -5.37 3.22
CA ASN A 365 3.68 -6.60 2.44
C ASN A 365 4.28 -7.77 3.20
N LEU A 366 5.38 -7.56 3.93
CA LEU A 366 5.98 -8.62 4.75
C LEU A 366 5.04 -9.13 5.84
N ILE A 367 4.33 -8.22 6.52
CA ILE A 367 3.30 -8.60 7.52
C ILE A 367 2.15 -9.34 6.83
N ARG A 368 1.70 -8.89 5.64
CA ARG A 368 0.66 -9.57 4.86
C ARG A 368 1.10 -10.95 4.41
N GLY A 369 2.37 -11.14 4.06
CA GLY A 369 2.91 -12.45 3.72
C GLY A 369 2.86 -13.44 4.89
N VAL A 370 3.22 -13.01 6.10
CA VAL A 370 3.07 -13.84 7.30
C VAL A 370 1.60 -14.15 7.59
N MET A 371 0.69 -13.19 7.36
CA MET A 371 -0.76 -13.44 7.46
C MET A 371 -1.22 -14.48 6.44
N ALA A 372 -0.72 -14.43 5.21
CA ALA A 372 -1.05 -15.41 4.18
C ALA A 372 -0.54 -16.82 4.56
N GLN A 373 0.69 -16.93 5.04
CA GLN A 373 1.24 -18.20 5.56
C GLN A 373 0.40 -18.76 6.72
N ALA A 374 0.03 -17.91 7.69
CA ALA A 374 -0.82 -18.34 8.80
C ALA A 374 -2.23 -18.75 8.34
N ALA A 375 -2.79 -18.06 7.34
CA ALA A 375 -4.09 -18.38 6.79
C ALA A 375 -4.07 -19.71 6.04
N ASP A 376 -3.06 -19.94 5.20
CA ASP A 376 -2.91 -21.18 4.43
C ASP A 376 -2.70 -22.39 5.35
N ALA A 377 -1.80 -22.28 6.32
CA ALA A 377 -1.53 -23.35 7.30
C ALA A 377 -2.74 -23.73 8.18
N HIS A 378 -3.78 -22.90 8.24
CA HIS A 378 -4.97 -23.08 9.08
C HIS A 378 -6.31 -22.99 8.32
N GLU A 379 -6.30 -23.19 7.00
CA GLU A 379 -7.49 -23.21 6.13
C GLU A 379 -8.39 -21.96 6.27
N LYS A 380 -7.76 -20.78 6.43
CA LYS A 380 -8.43 -19.49 6.56
C LYS A 380 -8.18 -18.60 5.34
N ARG A 381 -8.86 -17.47 5.29
CA ARG A 381 -8.54 -16.40 4.34
C ARG A 381 -7.70 -15.33 5.02
N PRO A 382 -6.66 -14.76 4.37
CA PRO A 382 -5.81 -13.70 4.97
C PRO A 382 -6.63 -12.50 5.46
N ARG A 383 -7.76 -12.21 4.82
CA ARG A 383 -8.67 -11.12 5.18
C ARG A 383 -9.42 -11.32 6.50
N GLN A 384 -9.50 -12.55 6.99
CA GLN A 384 -10.12 -12.85 8.29
C GLN A 384 -9.18 -12.56 9.46
N LEU A 385 -7.87 -12.44 9.20
CA LEU A 385 -6.87 -12.26 10.25
C LEU A 385 -6.64 -10.78 10.58
N SER A 386 -6.29 -10.51 11.84
CA SER A 386 -6.04 -9.16 12.35
C SER A 386 -4.63 -8.68 11.99
N PHE A 387 -4.49 -7.67 11.13
CA PHE A 387 -3.20 -7.07 10.80
C PHE A 387 -2.45 -6.56 12.05
N LYS A 388 -3.16 -5.82 12.93
CA LYS A 388 -2.57 -5.33 14.18
C LYS A 388 -2.17 -6.47 15.11
N GLY A 389 -3.00 -7.49 15.22
CA GLY A 389 -2.71 -8.69 16.02
C GLY A 389 -1.49 -9.44 15.47
N THR A 390 -1.39 -9.59 14.16
CA THR A 390 -0.22 -10.19 13.51
C THR A 390 1.07 -9.43 13.84
N LEU A 391 1.09 -8.10 13.71
CA LEU A 391 2.25 -7.29 14.06
C LEU A 391 2.62 -7.44 15.55
N GLN A 392 1.63 -7.46 16.46
CA GLN A 392 1.85 -7.67 17.88
C GLN A 392 2.45 -9.05 18.16
N THR A 393 1.95 -10.09 17.48
CA THR A 393 2.46 -11.46 17.62
C THR A 393 3.89 -11.57 17.11
N ILE A 394 4.19 -11.04 15.91
CA ILE A 394 5.55 -11.00 15.37
C ILE A 394 6.49 -10.31 16.36
N THR A 395 6.10 -9.16 16.90
CA THR A 395 6.90 -8.41 17.87
C THR A 395 7.15 -9.22 19.16
N ALA A 396 6.15 -9.93 19.65
CA ALA A 396 6.27 -10.77 20.85
C ALA A 396 7.20 -11.98 20.64
N PHE A 397 7.15 -12.60 19.46
CA PHE A 397 7.98 -13.77 19.14
C PHE A 397 9.41 -13.43 18.73
N GLN A 398 9.66 -12.20 18.27
CA GLN A 398 10.93 -11.78 17.67
C GLN A 398 12.15 -12.09 18.53
N GLU A 399 12.10 -11.82 19.83
CA GLU A 399 13.24 -12.03 20.72
C GLU A 399 13.48 -13.53 20.98
N ALA A 400 12.42 -14.31 21.12
CA ALA A 400 12.52 -15.77 21.27
C ALA A 400 13.11 -16.42 20.01
N MET A 401 12.62 -16.04 18.82
CA MET A 401 13.13 -16.54 17.56
C MET A 401 14.60 -16.19 17.31
N ARG A 402 15.01 -14.99 17.71
CA ARG A 402 16.40 -14.54 17.59
C ARG A 402 17.36 -15.35 18.46
N ARG A 403 16.91 -15.78 19.64
CA ARG A 403 17.74 -16.56 20.60
C ARG A 403 17.67 -18.07 20.38
N ALA A 404 16.67 -18.53 19.65
CA ALA A 404 16.43 -19.96 19.43
C ALA A 404 17.55 -20.60 18.60
N ALA A 405 17.90 -21.83 18.96
CA ALA A 405 18.72 -22.65 18.12
C ALA A 405 18.00 -22.93 16.76
N PRO A 406 18.74 -23.16 15.67
CA PRO A 406 18.14 -23.43 14.37
C PRO A 406 17.05 -24.52 14.40
N ALA A 407 17.23 -25.57 15.19
CA ALA A 407 16.25 -26.66 15.35
C ALA A 407 14.93 -26.20 16.02
N ASP A 408 14.95 -25.17 16.87
CA ASP A 408 13.77 -24.70 17.60
C ASP A 408 13.01 -23.61 16.84
N ARG A 409 13.63 -23.03 15.83
CA ARG A 409 13.03 -21.91 15.07
C ARG A 409 11.78 -22.32 14.32
N GLU A 410 11.78 -23.50 13.73
CA GLU A 410 10.60 -24.03 13.02
C GLU A 410 9.43 -24.22 14.00
N PHE A 411 9.67 -24.79 15.17
CA PHE A 411 8.65 -24.92 16.21
C PHE A 411 8.06 -23.55 16.63
N LEU A 412 8.92 -22.55 16.83
CA LEU A 412 8.48 -21.20 17.19
C LEU A 412 7.73 -20.53 16.04
N LEU A 413 8.14 -20.74 14.79
CA LEU A 413 7.43 -20.23 13.61
C LEU A 413 6.02 -20.81 13.55
N GLN A 414 5.87 -22.12 13.68
CA GLN A 414 4.56 -22.78 13.67
C GLN A 414 3.70 -22.33 14.86
N ALA A 415 4.27 -22.13 16.04
CA ALA A 415 3.55 -21.59 17.20
C ALA A 415 3.09 -20.15 16.95
N MET A 416 3.92 -19.32 16.30
CA MET A 416 3.59 -17.94 15.91
C MET A 416 2.46 -17.91 14.87
N LEU A 417 2.55 -18.71 13.80
CA LEU A 417 1.52 -18.79 12.76
C LEU A 417 0.18 -19.24 13.34
N ARG A 418 0.17 -20.22 14.25
CA ARG A 418 -1.04 -20.65 14.98
C ARG A 418 -1.63 -19.51 15.82
N ALA A 419 -0.80 -18.76 16.55
CA ALA A 419 -1.24 -17.64 17.36
C ALA A 419 -1.84 -16.52 16.49
N ILE A 420 -1.28 -16.26 15.30
CA ILE A 420 -1.81 -15.31 14.32
C ILE A 420 -3.16 -15.79 13.78
N ALA A 421 -3.28 -17.05 13.41
CA ALA A 421 -4.50 -17.64 12.87
C ALA A 421 -5.68 -17.59 13.87
N GLN A 422 -5.43 -17.53 15.17
CA GLN A 422 -6.46 -17.38 16.21
C GLN A 422 -6.97 -15.93 16.35
N GLN A 423 -6.27 -14.94 15.79
CA GLN A 423 -6.65 -13.53 15.91
C GLN A 423 -7.50 -13.07 14.73
N GLU A 424 -8.72 -13.55 14.67
CA GLU A 424 -9.66 -13.16 13.62
C GLU A 424 -10.23 -11.75 13.85
N VAL A 425 -10.49 -11.06 12.75
CA VAL A 425 -11.28 -9.83 12.76
C VAL A 425 -12.74 -10.27 12.91
N GLY A 426 -13.29 -10.11 14.09
CA GLY A 426 -14.67 -10.51 14.38
C GLY A 426 -15.67 -9.75 13.50
N ASP A 427 -16.63 -10.48 12.95
CA ASP A 427 -17.81 -9.91 12.33
C ASP A 427 -18.60 -9.13 13.37
N ARG A 428 -18.73 -7.83 13.13
CA ARG A 428 -19.47 -6.94 14.03
C ARG A 428 -20.88 -6.75 13.50
N PHE A 429 -21.62 -7.84 13.43
CA PHE A 429 -23.02 -7.82 13.02
C PHE A 429 -23.84 -6.82 13.86
N GLY A 430 -24.65 -6.00 13.21
CA GLY A 430 -25.54 -5.05 13.86
C GLY A 430 -24.88 -3.81 14.48
N ARG A 431 -23.57 -3.61 14.29
CA ARG A 431 -22.90 -2.43 14.80
C ARG A 431 -23.14 -1.22 13.88
N ALA A 432 -24.04 -0.33 14.29
CA ALA A 432 -24.21 0.99 13.70
C ALA A 432 -23.42 2.02 14.52
N GLU A 433 -22.28 2.48 13.98
CA GLU A 433 -21.48 3.52 14.65
C GLU A 433 -21.75 4.89 14.02
N PRO A 434 -22.04 5.91 14.82
CA PRO A 434 -22.14 7.25 14.31
C PRO A 434 -20.77 7.70 13.75
N ARG A 435 -20.73 8.25 12.53
CA ARG A 435 -19.52 8.84 11.96
C ARG A 435 -19.17 10.17 12.62
N ALA A 436 -19.07 10.17 13.96
CA ALA A 436 -18.73 11.33 14.76
C ALA A 436 -17.79 10.92 15.89
N ASN A 437 -16.69 11.63 16.02
CA ASN A 437 -15.74 11.44 17.12
C ASN A 437 -16.01 12.46 18.23
N LYS A 438 -15.90 12.04 19.50
CA LYS A 438 -15.84 12.97 20.62
C LYS A 438 -14.63 13.88 20.46
N ARG A 439 -14.84 15.20 20.60
CA ARG A 439 -13.73 16.15 20.58
C ARG A 439 -12.85 15.94 21.81
N ARG A 440 -11.55 15.76 21.58
CA ARG A 440 -10.55 15.81 22.66
C ARG A 440 -10.02 17.25 22.77
N PRO A 441 -9.89 17.80 23.96
CA PRO A 441 -9.22 19.08 24.16
C PRO A 441 -7.81 19.03 23.56
N LYS A 442 -7.40 20.08 22.89
CA LYS A 442 -6.02 20.23 22.39
C LYS A 442 -5.21 20.95 23.42
N ALA A 443 -4.00 20.45 23.72
CA ALA A 443 -3.07 21.08 24.64
C ALA A 443 -2.66 22.50 24.22
N GLN A 444 -2.64 22.75 22.89
CA GLN A 444 -2.27 24.06 22.35
C GLN A 444 -3.24 24.49 21.24
N ARG A 445 -3.41 25.80 21.10
CA ARG A 445 -4.22 26.38 20.00
C ARG A 445 -3.53 26.19 18.65
N TYR A 446 -4.31 26.17 17.58
CA TYR A 446 -3.76 26.21 16.22
C TYR A 446 -3.01 27.54 15.98
N LEU A 447 -1.92 27.47 15.23
CA LEU A 447 -1.28 28.68 14.71
C LEU A 447 -2.25 29.40 13.76
N MET A 448 -2.41 30.71 13.96
CA MET A 448 -3.20 31.59 13.09
C MET A 448 -2.30 32.38 12.14
N GLU A 449 -0.98 32.27 12.27
CA GLU A 449 0.05 32.86 11.45
C GLU A 449 1.21 31.88 11.23
N PRO A 450 2.05 32.02 10.17
CA PRO A 450 3.21 31.16 9.94
C PRO A 450 4.11 31.10 11.16
N ARG A 451 4.63 29.91 11.48
CA ARG A 451 5.46 29.65 12.67
C ARG A 451 6.67 30.60 12.79
N ALA A 452 7.26 30.97 11.65
CA ALA A 452 8.36 31.94 11.64
C ALA A 452 7.95 33.31 12.18
N ASN A 453 6.74 33.78 11.83
CA ASN A 453 6.20 35.04 12.31
C ASN A 453 5.86 34.99 13.81
N ALA A 454 5.24 33.89 14.25
CA ALA A 454 4.98 33.63 15.67
C ALA A 454 6.26 33.64 16.51
N ARG A 455 7.34 33.01 16.02
CA ARG A 455 8.65 33.04 16.67
C ARG A 455 9.24 34.47 16.78
N LYS A 456 9.21 35.21 15.65
CA LYS A 456 9.70 36.61 15.67
C LYS A 456 8.95 37.49 16.66
N ARG A 457 7.63 37.29 16.78
CA ARG A 457 6.81 38.02 17.77
C ARG A 457 7.19 37.67 19.20
N LEU A 458 7.41 36.39 19.51
CA LEU A 458 7.86 35.96 20.85
C LEU A 458 9.23 36.55 21.20
N HIS A 459 10.18 36.57 20.25
CA HIS A 459 11.52 37.18 20.47
C HIS A 459 11.50 38.69 20.57
N LYS A 460 10.46 39.39 20.08
CA LYS A 460 10.31 40.83 20.25
C LYS A 460 9.63 41.21 21.58
N ALA A 461 8.94 40.25 22.21
CA ALA A 461 8.20 40.43 23.45
C ALA A 461 9.01 39.97 24.68
N ALA A 462 10.18 39.32 24.49
CA ALA A 462 11.17 38.97 25.48
C ALA A 462 12.31 39.99 25.45
#